data_8638c6e65ad92a2da5d24f934477852b
#
_entry.id   8638c6e65ad92a2da5d24f934477852b
#
_cell.length_a   1.000
_cell.length_b   1.000
_cell.length_c   1.000
_cell.angle_alpha   90.00
_cell.angle_beta   90.00
_cell.angle_gamma   90.00
#
_symmetry.space_group_name_H-M   'P 1'
#
loop_
_entity.id
_entity.type
_entity.pdbx_description
1 polymer ?
#
loop_
_entity_poly.entity_id
_entity_poly.type
_entity_poly.pdbx_seq_one_letter_code
_entity_poly.pdbx_strand_id
1 'polypeptide(L)'
;MNYRQEYEKWLASPALSEDERNELKAIANDEMEIENRFYGPLEFGTAGLRGTMYVGLHNMNRHVIRWATQGFANVIRAEGEEAMKKGVAICMDCRNHSMEFARAAACVMAGNGITVKLFESLRPTPELSFAVREYGCEAGINVTASHNPKEYNGYKVYWSDGAQLPPHHADAIAKRLEEIDIFDGVKRMDFEEAVKSGLIETMGDETDRKFMANVTAMINDRETVAKVADTFKLVYTPDRKSTRLNSSHLSRS
;
A
#
# COMPACT_ATOMS: atom_id res chain seq x y z
N MET A 1 4.09 -8.14 -25.26
CA MET A 1 2.95 -7.19 -25.25
C MET A 1 3.28 -6.03 -26.16
N ASN A 2 2.33 -5.50 -26.94
CA ASN A 2 2.56 -4.31 -27.76
C ASN A 2 2.18 -3.08 -26.91
N TYR A 3 3.17 -2.31 -26.48
CA TYR A 3 2.97 -1.17 -25.58
C TYR A 3 2.04 -0.08 -26.17
N ARG A 4 2.04 0.11 -27.49
CA ARG A 4 1.18 1.08 -28.16
C ARG A 4 -0.29 0.66 -28.10
N GLN A 5 -0.57 -0.63 -28.35
CA GLN A 5 -1.93 -1.18 -28.21
C GLN A 5 -2.41 -1.10 -26.76
N GLU A 6 -1.52 -1.33 -25.78
CA GLU A 6 -1.89 -1.22 -24.37
C GLU A 6 -2.18 0.23 -23.97
N TYR A 7 -1.37 1.19 -24.42
CA TYR A 7 -1.66 2.61 -24.25
C TYR A 7 -3.03 3.01 -24.82
N GLU A 8 -3.36 2.56 -26.04
CA GLU A 8 -4.65 2.85 -26.70
C GLU A 8 -5.82 2.20 -25.94
N LYS A 9 -5.65 0.97 -25.43
CA LYS A 9 -6.61 0.29 -24.57
C LYS A 9 -6.90 1.13 -23.32
N TRP A 10 -5.85 1.61 -22.65
CA TRP A 10 -6.02 2.46 -21.47
C TRP A 10 -6.72 3.76 -21.82
N LEU A 11 -6.27 4.47 -22.84
CA LEU A 11 -6.85 5.75 -23.25
C LEU A 11 -8.34 5.65 -23.57
N ALA A 12 -8.77 4.51 -24.15
CA ALA A 12 -10.17 4.22 -24.48
C ALA A 12 -10.99 3.73 -23.29
N SER A 13 -10.35 3.33 -22.17
CA SER A 13 -11.06 2.73 -21.04
C SER A 13 -12.01 3.73 -20.35
N PRO A 14 -13.28 3.37 -20.10
CA PRO A 14 -14.19 4.19 -19.32
C PRO A 14 -13.83 4.26 -17.84
N ALA A 15 -12.92 3.42 -17.35
CA ALA A 15 -12.48 3.38 -15.96
C ALA A 15 -11.56 4.56 -15.60
N LEU A 16 -10.94 5.22 -16.59
CA LEU A 16 -10.10 6.39 -16.37
C LEU A 16 -10.94 7.62 -16.05
N SER A 17 -10.46 8.41 -15.08
CA SER A 17 -10.95 9.77 -14.86
C SER A 17 -10.54 10.69 -16.02
N GLU A 18 -11.12 11.89 -16.04
CA GLU A 18 -10.75 12.90 -17.04
C GLU A 18 -9.28 13.33 -16.89
N ASP A 19 -8.81 13.52 -15.66
CA ASP A 19 -7.41 13.90 -15.40
C ASP A 19 -6.45 12.82 -15.86
N GLU A 20 -6.71 11.53 -15.57
CA GLU A 20 -5.89 10.42 -16.02
C GLU A 20 -5.87 10.32 -17.56
N ARG A 21 -6.99 10.55 -18.19
CA ARG A 21 -7.10 10.57 -19.65
C ARG A 21 -6.33 11.74 -20.26
N ASN A 22 -6.36 12.91 -19.61
CA ASN A 22 -5.62 14.10 -20.05
C ASN A 22 -4.11 13.89 -19.87
N GLU A 23 -3.69 13.24 -18.78
CA GLU A 23 -2.28 12.84 -18.56
C GLU A 23 -1.78 11.94 -19.71
N LEU A 24 -2.57 10.93 -20.11
CA LEU A 24 -2.20 10.06 -21.23
C LEU A 24 -2.19 10.80 -22.57
N LYS A 25 -3.14 11.69 -22.83
CA LYS A 25 -3.15 12.50 -24.04
C LYS A 25 -1.92 13.41 -24.15
N ALA A 26 -1.40 13.89 -23.03
CA ALA A 26 -0.22 14.76 -23.02
C ALA A 26 1.05 14.06 -23.54
N ILE A 27 1.13 12.74 -23.42
CA ILE A 27 2.26 11.94 -23.93
C ILE A 27 1.99 11.30 -25.30
N ALA A 28 0.88 11.61 -25.96
CA ALA A 28 0.45 10.92 -27.19
C ALA A 28 1.50 10.92 -28.32
N ASN A 29 2.38 11.91 -28.36
CA ASN A 29 3.45 12.08 -29.34
C ASN A 29 4.85 11.74 -28.77
N ASP A 30 4.93 11.25 -27.55
CA ASP A 30 6.20 10.83 -26.90
C ASP A 30 6.25 9.30 -26.85
N GLU A 31 6.80 8.71 -27.91
CA GLU A 31 6.84 7.26 -28.07
C GLU A 31 7.66 6.58 -26.97
N MET A 32 8.74 7.22 -26.51
CA MET A 32 9.59 6.69 -25.46
C MET A 32 8.85 6.68 -24.10
N GLU A 33 8.11 7.73 -23.80
CA GLU A 33 7.32 7.79 -22.58
C GLU A 33 6.15 6.80 -22.61
N ILE A 34 5.50 6.60 -23.77
CA ILE A 34 4.47 5.57 -23.95
C ILE A 34 5.06 4.18 -23.71
N GLU A 35 6.20 3.87 -24.33
CA GLU A 35 6.88 2.60 -24.10
C GLU A 35 7.22 2.40 -22.62
N ASN A 36 7.85 3.39 -21.98
CA ASN A 36 8.22 3.32 -20.56
C ASN A 36 7.02 3.02 -19.63
N ARG A 37 5.84 3.51 -19.96
CA ARG A 37 4.64 3.31 -19.13
C ARG A 37 3.86 2.04 -19.46
N PHE A 38 4.05 1.43 -20.63
CA PHE A 38 3.18 0.37 -21.14
C PHE A 38 3.89 -0.89 -21.67
N TYR A 39 5.23 -0.99 -21.61
CA TYR A 39 5.96 -2.15 -22.11
C TYR A 39 5.61 -3.45 -21.38
N GLY A 40 5.12 -3.38 -20.16
CA GLY A 40 4.67 -4.51 -19.35
C GLY A 40 4.16 -4.09 -17.98
N PRO A 41 3.50 -4.97 -17.24
CA PRO A 41 3.06 -4.69 -15.87
C PRO A 41 4.25 -4.52 -14.93
N LEU A 42 4.03 -3.82 -13.82
CA LEU A 42 4.98 -3.86 -12.69
C LEU A 42 5.10 -5.30 -12.18
N GLU A 43 6.34 -5.76 -12.00
CA GLU A 43 6.61 -7.08 -11.46
C GLU A 43 6.25 -7.14 -9.97
N PHE A 44 5.45 -8.13 -9.61
CA PHE A 44 5.11 -8.42 -8.22
C PHE A 44 6.15 -9.38 -7.64
N GLY A 45 7.00 -8.89 -6.75
CA GLY A 45 8.01 -9.69 -6.05
C GLY A 45 7.77 -9.78 -4.54
N THR A 46 8.73 -10.36 -3.81
CA THR A 46 8.69 -10.45 -2.33
C THR A 46 8.63 -9.10 -1.63
N ALA A 47 9.09 -8.04 -2.30
CA ALA A 47 8.95 -6.65 -1.84
C ALA A 47 7.62 -6.00 -2.27
N GLY A 48 6.72 -6.73 -2.94
CA GLY A 48 5.51 -6.19 -3.55
C GLY A 48 5.79 -5.41 -4.83
N LEU A 49 5.10 -4.28 -5.04
CA LEU A 49 5.28 -3.38 -6.19
C LEU A 49 6.00 -2.10 -5.80
N ARG A 50 6.72 -1.50 -6.73
CA ARG A 50 7.33 -0.17 -6.60
C ARG A 50 7.49 0.48 -7.97
N GLY A 51 7.12 1.75 -8.08
CA GLY A 51 7.27 2.51 -9.32
C GLY A 51 6.99 3.99 -9.11
N THR A 52 7.23 4.76 -10.16
CA THR A 52 6.82 6.16 -10.25
C THR A 52 5.30 6.29 -10.35
N MET A 53 4.75 7.39 -9.86
CA MET A 53 3.29 7.61 -9.80
C MET A 53 2.81 8.32 -11.05
N TYR A 54 2.54 7.53 -12.10
CA TYR A 54 1.94 8.00 -13.36
C TYR A 54 0.82 7.05 -13.80
N VAL A 55 -0.03 7.51 -14.70
CA VAL A 55 -1.01 6.66 -15.37
C VAL A 55 -0.29 5.75 -16.35
N GLY A 56 -0.48 4.44 -16.22
CA GLY A 56 0.16 3.43 -17.07
C GLY A 56 0.33 2.10 -16.35
N LEU A 57 0.51 1.06 -17.13
CA LEU A 57 0.59 -0.32 -16.64
C LEU A 57 1.87 -0.57 -15.82
N HIS A 58 2.98 0.09 -16.19
CA HIS A 58 4.30 -0.01 -15.53
C HIS A 58 4.51 1.04 -14.42
N ASN A 59 3.45 1.65 -13.91
CA ASN A 59 3.51 2.72 -12.92
C ASN A 59 2.60 2.43 -11.72
N MET A 60 2.89 3.11 -10.59
CA MET A 60 2.04 3.10 -9.41
C MET A 60 0.86 4.06 -9.59
N ASN A 61 -0.33 3.51 -9.74
CA ASN A 61 -1.58 4.25 -9.80
C ASN A 61 -2.73 3.42 -9.20
N ARG A 62 -3.89 4.00 -9.05
CA ARG A 62 -5.04 3.34 -8.42
C ARG A 62 -5.48 2.06 -9.15
N HIS A 63 -5.31 1.96 -10.47
CA HIS A 63 -5.70 0.77 -11.24
C HIS A 63 -4.73 -0.38 -10.98
N VAL A 64 -3.43 -0.11 -10.99
CA VAL A 64 -2.38 -1.10 -10.67
C VAL A 64 -2.49 -1.56 -9.21
N ILE A 65 -2.77 -0.65 -8.26
CA ILE A 65 -3.02 -1.02 -6.86
C ILE A 65 -4.23 -1.95 -6.74
N ARG A 66 -5.33 -1.62 -7.39
CA ARG A 66 -6.55 -2.45 -7.37
C ARG A 66 -6.31 -3.82 -7.98
N TRP A 67 -5.64 -3.88 -9.12
CA TRP A 67 -5.27 -5.11 -9.80
C TRP A 67 -4.37 -5.99 -8.90
N ALA A 68 -3.30 -5.43 -8.35
CA ALA A 68 -2.41 -6.14 -7.43
C ALA A 68 -3.15 -6.66 -6.19
N THR A 69 -4.04 -5.83 -5.64
CA THR A 69 -4.86 -6.22 -4.48
C THR A 69 -5.86 -7.32 -4.83
N GLN A 70 -6.41 -7.35 -6.05
CA GLN A 70 -7.28 -8.44 -6.49
C GLN A 70 -6.52 -9.78 -6.58
N GLY A 71 -5.30 -9.77 -7.11
CA GLY A 71 -4.44 -10.96 -7.11
C GLY A 71 -4.16 -11.47 -5.71
N PHE A 72 -3.85 -10.56 -4.78
CA PHE A 72 -3.65 -10.89 -3.39
C PHE A 72 -4.93 -11.39 -2.69
N ALA A 73 -6.06 -10.74 -2.92
CA ALA A 73 -7.35 -11.19 -2.40
C ALA A 73 -7.70 -12.61 -2.87
N ASN A 74 -7.39 -12.95 -4.11
CA ASN A 74 -7.60 -14.31 -4.63
C ASN A 74 -6.74 -15.36 -3.91
N VAL A 75 -5.52 -15.01 -3.48
CA VAL A 75 -4.67 -15.89 -2.66
C VAL A 75 -5.27 -16.09 -1.27
N ILE A 76 -5.66 -15.00 -0.57
CA ILE A 76 -6.29 -15.10 0.77
C ILE A 76 -7.60 -15.91 0.70
N ARG A 77 -8.41 -15.71 -0.33
CA ARG A 77 -9.66 -16.50 -0.52
C ARG A 77 -9.39 -17.98 -0.74
N ALA A 78 -8.28 -18.35 -1.36
CA ALA A 78 -7.88 -19.73 -1.53
C ALA A 78 -7.48 -20.42 -0.21
N GLU A 79 -7.04 -19.65 0.81
CA GLU A 79 -6.79 -20.14 2.17
C GLU A 79 -8.10 -20.42 2.95
N GLY A 80 -9.24 -19.91 2.47
CA GLY A 80 -10.57 -20.21 3.01
C GLY A 80 -11.20 -19.10 3.87
N GLU A 81 -12.40 -19.39 4.38
CA GLU A 81 -13.23 -18.41 5.11
C GLU A 81 -12.56 -17.86 6.38
N GLU A 82 -11.79 -18.67 7.10
CA GLU A 82 -11.11 -18.22 8.32
C GLU A 82 -10.03 -17.18 8.01
N ALA A 83 -9.27 -17.36 6.93
CA ALA A 83 -8.30 -16.37 6.47
C ALA A 83 -8.98 -15.06 6.04
N MET A 84 -10.13 -15.14 5.37
CA MET A 84 -10.92 -13.98 4.99
C MET A 84 -11.46 -13.21 6.20
N LYS A 85 -11.89 -13.91 7.27
CA LYS A 85 -12.36 -13.31 8.53
C LYS A 85 -11.23 -12.68 9.34
N LYS A 86 -10.06 -13.33 9.43
CA LYS A 86 -8.87 -12.72 10.03
C LYS A 86 -8.48 -11.43 9.32
N GLY A 87 -8.64 -11.40 8.00
CA GLY A 87 -8.54 -10.22 7.18
C GLY A 87 -7.15 -9.64 7.06
N VAL A 88 -7.07 -8.36 6.70
CA VAL A 88 -5.84 -7.67 6.34
C VAL A 88 -5.70 -6.36 7.09
N ALA A 89 -4.56 -6.13 7.73
CA ALA A 89 -4.20 -4.81 8.26
C ALA A 89 -3.59 -3.95 7.14
N ILE A 90 -4.03 -2.69 7.01
CA ILE A 90 -3.53 -1.78 5.96
C ILE A 90 -2.97 -0.51 6.60
N CYS A 91 -1.73 -0.19 6.25
CA CYS A 91 -0.98 0.98 6.69
C CYS A 91 -0.48 1.78 5.48
N MET A 92 -0.22 3.06 5.69
CA MET A 92 0.37 3.94 4.69
C MET A 92 1.34 4.95 5.33
N ASP A 93 2.29 5.42 4.54
CA ASP A 93 3.14 6.54 4.90
C ASP A 93 2.59 7.88 4.38
N CYS A 94 3.35 8.96 4.51
CA CYS A 94 2.93 10.32 4.13
C CYS A 94 3.20 10.66 2.65
N ARG A 95 3.51 9.71 1.78
CA ARG A 95 3.73 9.95 0.35
C ARG A 95 2.45 10.41 -0.33
N ASN A 96 2.64 11.12 -1.44
CA ASN A 96 1.54 11.45 -2.33
C ASN A 96 0.76 10.18 -2.69
N HIS A 97 -0.56 10.26 -2.71
CA HIS A 97 -1.49 9.17 -3.01
C HIS A 97 -1.47 7.97 -2.05
N SER A 98 -0.64 7.93 -0.98
CA SER A 98 -0.58 6.76 -0.10
C SER A 98 -1.92 6.44 0.55
N MET A 99 -2.65 7.43 1.05
CA MET A 99 -4.00 7.24 1.61
C MET A 99 -5.01 6.78 0.55
N GLU A 100 -4.94 7.37 -0.65
CA GLU A 100 -5.80 6.98 -1.77
C GLU A 100 -5.58 5.52 -2.17
N PHE A 101 -4.31 5.10 -2.28
CA PHE A 101 -3.94 3.73 -2.61
C PHE A 101 -4.32 2.73 -1.50
N ALA A 102 -4.15 3.11 -0.23
CA ALA A 102 -4.57 2.30 0.90
C ALA A 102 -6.09 2.07 0.92
N ARG A 103 -6.88 3.13 0.68
CA ARG A 103 -8.34 3.02 0.54
C ARG A 103 -8.75 2.20 -0.68
N ALA A 104 -8.06 2.37 -1.81
CA ALA A 104 -8.33 1.56 -3.00
C ALA A 104 -8.10 0.06 -2.74
N ALA A 105 -7.03 -0.29 -2.03
CA ALA A 105 -6.76 -1.66 -1.60
C ALA A 105 -7.84 -2.17 -0.62
N ALA A 106 -8.22 -1.37 0.38
CA ALA A 106 -9.27 -1.72 1.33
C ALA A 106 -10.61 -2.02 0.62
N CYS A 107 -11.01 -1.18 -0.34
CA CYS A 107 -12.22 -1.39 -1.13
C CYS A 107 -12.21 -2.69 -1.96
N VAL A 108 -11.04 -3.10 -2.47
CA VAL A 108 -10.89 -4.38 -3.19
C VAL A 108 -10.98 -5.56 -2.24
N MET A 109 -10.30 -5.51 -1.09
CA MET A 109 -10.40 -6.57 -0.08
C MET A 109 -11.84 -6.76 0.39
N ALA A 110 -12.54 -5.66 0.75
CA ALA A 110 -13.95 -5.69 1.14
C ALA A 110 -14.86 -6.23 0.02
N GLY A 111 -14.64 -5.82 -1.24
CA GLY A 111 -15.38 -6.33 -2.41
C GLY A 111 -15.19 -7.84 -2.66
N ASN A 112 -14.16 -8.44 -2.07
CA ASN A 112 -13.90 -9.87 -2.07
C ASN A 112 -14.35 -10.57 -0.78
N GLY A 113 -15.03 -9.86 0.14
CA GLY A 113 -15.52 -10.41 1.40
C GLY A 113 -14.43 -10.59 2.46
N ILE A 114 -13.28 -9.95 2.30
CA ILE A 114 -12.16 -10.01 3.24
C ILE A 114 -12.25 -8.82 4.18
N THR A 115 -12.19 -9.07 5.50
CA THR A 115 -12.20 -7.99 6.49
C THR A 115 -10.92 -7.17 6.43
N VAL A 116 -11.01 -5.89 6.73
CA VAL A 116 -9.91 -4.94 6.67
C VAL A 116 -9.81 -4.15 7.97
N LYS A 117 -8.62 -4.05 8.51
CA LYS A 117 -8.26 -3.11 9.57
C LYS A 117 -7.37 -2.02 8.96
N LEU A 118 -7.96 -0.85 8.71
CA LEU A 118 -7.29 0.27 8.04
C LEU A 118 -6.86 1.33 9.05
N PHE A 119 -5.60 1.71 9.06
CA PHE A 119 -5.17 2.87 9.84
C PHE A 119 -5.82 4.16 9.32
N GLU A 120 -6.36 4.96 10.23
CA GLU A 120 -7.05 6.22 9.91
C GLU A 120 -6.14 7.29 9.32
N SER A 121 -4.84 7.21 9.66
CA SER A 121 -3.80 8.10 9.17
C SER A 121 -2.47 7.37 9.04
N LEU A 122 -1.44 8.06 8.58
CA LEU A 122 -0.11 7.47 8.37
C LEU A 122 0.46 6.86 9.67
N ARG A 123 1.09 5.68 9.54
CA ARG A 123 1.80 5.00 10.62
C ARG A 123 3.11 4.41 10.08
N PRO A 124 4.12 4.18 10.94
CA PRO A 124 5.38 3.58 10.52
C PRO A 124 5.23 2.08 10.22
N THR A 125 6.03 1.57 9.30
CA THR A 125 6.05 0.15 8.91
C THR A 125 6.09 -0.84 10.10
N PRO A 126 6.89 -0.61 11.18
CA PRO A 126 6.91 -1.52 12.33
C PRO A 126 5.55 -1.65 13.02
N GLU A 127 4.73 -0.61 12.98
CA GLU A 127 3.41 -0.64 13.59
C GLU A 127 2.43 -1.49 12.78
N LEU A 128 2.55 -1.54 11.43
CA LEU A 128 1.82 -2.52 10.64
C LEU A 128 2.17 -3.96 11.04
N SER A 129 3.46 -4.28 11.12
CA SER A 129 3.93 -5.61 11.54
C SER A 129 3.39 -5.99 12.92
N PHE A 130 3.35 -5.03 13.84
CA PHE A 130 2.73 -5.19 15.14
C PHE A 130 1.22 -5.45 15.03
N ALA A 131 0.48 -4.64 14.27
CA ALA A 131 -0.97 -4.74 14.12
C ALA A 131 -1.39 -6.09 13.50
N VAL A 132 -0.66 -6.59 12.49
CA VAL A 132 -0.91 -7.92 11.91
C VAL A 132 -0.91 -9.01 12.99
N ARG A 133 0.09 -8.99 13.88
CA ARG A 133 0.22 -10.00 14.96
C ARG A 133 -0.72 -9.73 16.12
N GLU A 134 -0.88 -8.47 16.53
CA GLU A 134 -1.74 -8.07 17.65
C GLU A 134 -3.21 -8.44 17.41
N TYR A 135 -3.68 -8.21 16.19
CA TYR A 135 -5.07 -8.49 15.82
C TYR A 135 -5.26 -9.85 15.14
N GLY A 136 -4.20 -10.65 15.00
CA GLY A 136 -4.26 -11.96 14.36
C GLY A 136 -4.70 -11.91 12.90
N CYS A 137 -4.35 -10.83 12.18
CA CYS A 137 -4.67 -10.71 10.76
C CYS A 137 -3.95 -11.78 9.95
N GLU A 138 -4.57 -12.25 8.86
CA GLU A 138 -3.93 -13.18 7.93
C GLU A 138 -2.79 -12.53 7.17
N ALA A 139 -2.89 -11.23 6.93
CA ALA A 139 -1.90 -10.51 6.14
C ALA A 139 -1.87 -9.01 6.46
N GLY A 140 -0.91 -8.29 5.84
CA GLY A 140 -0.81 -6.84 5.92
C GLY A 140 -0.42 -6.21 4.59
N ILE A 141 -0.83 -4.96 4.40
CA ILE A 141 -0.46 -4.13 3.26
C ILE A 141 0.14 -2.82 3.78
N ASN A 142 1.30 -2.43 3.26
CA ASN A 142 1.90 -1.13 3.53
C ASN A 142 2.13 -0.36 2.24
N VAL A 143 1.45 0.78 2.12
CA VAL A 143 1.63 1.68 0.98
C VAL A 143 2.77 2.62 1.28
N THR A 144 3.94 2.31 0.74
CA THR A 144 5.20 3.04 0.96
C THR A 144 6.26 2.67 -0.07
N ALA A 145 7.09 3.62 -0.47
CA ALA A 145 8.31 3.36 -1.25
C ALA A 145 9.59 3.53 -0.42
N SER A 146 9.49 3.44 0.92
CA SER A 146 10.65 3.48 1.83
C SER A 146 11.44 4.80 1.68
N HIS A 147 12.65 4.75 1.10
CA HIS A 147 13.58 5.88 0.94
C HIS A 147 13.69 6.38 -0.51
N ASN A 148 12.87 5.88 -1.42
CA ASN A 148 12.87 6.36 -2.81
C ASN A 148 12.43 7.83 -2.90
N PRO A 149 12.79 8.55 -3.97
CA PRO A 149 12.32 9.91 -4.24
C PRO A 149 10.80 10.06 -4.17
N LYS A 150 10.33 11.28 -4.03
CA LYS A 150 8.90 11.60 -3.80
C LYS A 150 7.96 11.19 -4.95
N GLU A 151 8.52 11.01 -6.14
CA GLU A 151 7.81 10.57 -7.35
C GLU A 151 7.41 9.09 -7.30
N TYR A 152 8.03 8.33 -6.37
CA TYR A 152 7.78 6.90 -6.20
C TYR A 152 6.74 6.64 -5.12
N ASN A 153 5.95 5.58 -5.32
CA ASN A 153 5.23 4.90 -4.27
C ASN A 153 5.41 3.39 -4.42
N GLY A 154 4.89 2.62 -3.46
CA GLY A 154 4.99 1.16 -3.45
C GLY A 154 3.84 0.53 -2.70
N TYR A 155 3.69 -0.77 -2.92
CA TYR A 155 2.68 -1.61 -2.31
C TYR A 155 3.37 -2.85 -1.77
N LYS A 156 3.65 -2.86 -0.48
CA LYS A 156 4.34 -3.96 0.20
C LYS A 156 3.35 -4.86 0.88
N VAL A 157 3.57 -6.16 0.80
CA VAL A 157 2.71 -7.17 1.39
C VAL A 157 3.43 -7.92 2.50
N TYR A 158 2.69 -8.22 3.56
CA TYR A 158 3.12 -8.92 4.76
C TYR A 158 2.21 -10.13 4.99
N TRP A 159 2.72 -11.16 5.65
CA TRP A 159 1.95 -12.34 6.02
C TRP A 159 1.62 -12.34 7.51
N SER A 160 0.95 -13.40 7.98
CA SER A 160 0.40 -13.51 9.33
C SER A 160 1.44 -13.40 10.47
N ASP A 161 2.71 -13.65 10.19
CA ASP A 161 3.83 -13.47 11.12
C ASP A 161 4.28 -11.99 11.27
N GLY A 162 3.69 -11.09 10.49
CA GLY A 162 4.06 -9.67 10.44
C GLY A 162 5.35 -9.39 9.66
N ALA A 163 5.93 -10.38 8.97
CA ALA A 163 7.08 -10.22 8.08
C ALA A 163 6.65 -9.99 6.63
N GLN A 164 7.58 -9.50 5.80
CA GLN A 164 7.35 -9.39 4.37
C GLN A 164 7.08 -10.77 3.74
N LEU A 165 6.30 -10.77 2.69
CA LEU A 165 5.80 -11.96 2.02
C LEU A 165 6.94 -12.93 1.62
N PRO A 166 6.86 -14.21 1.99
CA PRO A 166 7.81 -15.20 1.51
C PRO A 166 7.63 -15.47 0.00
N PRO A 167 8.69 -15.96 -0.69
CA PRO A 167 8.69 -16.11 -2.15
C PRO A 167 7.51 -16.89 -2.71
N HIS A 168 7.14 -18.00 -2.09
CA HIS A 168 6.05 -18.86 -2.60
C HIS A 168 4.67 -18.17 -2.62
N HIS A 169 4.40 -17.26 -1.68
CA HIS A 169 3.18 -16.45 -1.71
C HIS A 169 3.29 -15.32 -2.75
N ALA A 170 4.46 -14.72 -2.93
CA ALA A 170 4.68 -13.73 -3.98
C ALA A 170 4.45 -14.33 -5.37
N ASP A 171 4.99 -15.52 -5.62
CA ASP A 171 4.80 -16.28 -6.87
C ASP A 171 3.32 -16.64 -7.08
N ALA A 172 2.62 -17.04 -6.02
CA ALA A 172 1.19 -17.34 -6.08
C ALA A 172 0.35 -16.10 -6.48
N ILE A 173 0.70 -14.91 -5.95
CA ILE A 173 0.04 -13.65 -6.32
C ILE A 173 0.38 -13.31 -7.77
N ALA A 174 1.66 -13.34 -8.16
CA ALA A 174 2.10 -13.03 -9.53
C ALA A 174 1.35 -13.89 -10.56
N LYS A 175 1.24 -15.20 -10.30
CA LYS A 175 0.48 -16.11 -11.17
C LYS A 175 -1.00 -15.73 -11.29
N ARG A 176 -1.65 -15.30 -10.20
CA ARG A 176 -3.06 -14.86 -10.24
C ARG A 176 -3.22 -13.58 -11.05
N LEU A 177 -2.22 -12.70 -11.02
CA LEU A 177 -2.27 -11.43 -11.76
C LEU A 177 -2.28 -11.62 -13.28
N GLU A 178 -1.69 -12.70 -13.80
CA GLU A 178 -1.70 -13.02 -15.22
C GLU A 178 -3.12 -13.27 -15.78
N GLU A 179 -4.06 -13.68 -14.91
CA GLU A 179 -5.44 -14.05 -15.27
C GLU A 179 -6.44 -12.89 -15.06
N ILE A 180 -6.00 -11.74 -14.50
CA ILE A 180 -6.87 -10.65 -14.09
C ILE A 180 -6.77 -9.47 -15.06
N ASP A 181 -7.87 -9.11 -15.72
CA ASP A 181 -7.93 -7.83 -16.43
C ASP A 181 -7.87 -6.67 -15.44
N ILE A 182 -7.04 -5.68 -15.75
CA ILE A 182 -6.73 -4.57 -14.84
C ILE A 182 -7.95 -3.66 -14.54
N PHE A 183 -8.92 -3.61 -15.43
CA PHE A 183 -10.13 -2.79 -15.27
C PHE A 183 -11.33 -3.64 -14.85
N ASP A 184 -11.66 -4.69 -15.62
CA ASP A 184 -12.88 -5.46 -15.47
C ASP A 184 -12.72 -6.66 -14.53
N GLY A 185 -11.49 -7.11 -14.29
CA GLY A 185 -11.19 -8.26 -13.42
C GLY A 185 -11.20 -7.96 -11.93
N VAL A 186 -11.44 -6.71 -11.51
CA VAL A 186 -11.29 -6.26 -10.12
C VAL A 186 -12.64 -6.06 -9.44
N LYS A 187 -12.89 -6.83 -8.37
CA LYS A 187 -14.06 -6.68 -7.50
C LYS A 187 -13.77 -5.62 -6.43
N ARG A 188 -14.67 -4.69 -6.26
CA ARG A 188 -14.53 -3.63 -5.24
C ARG A 188 -15.89 -3.27 -4.65
N MET A 189 -15.88 -2.86 -3.41
CA MET A 189 -17.02 -2.28 -2.71
C MET A 189 -16.79 -0.77 -2.53
N ASP A 190 -17.86 0.01 -2.46
CA ASP A 190 -17.75 1.42 -2.06
C ASP A 190 -17.17 1.51 -0.64
N PHE A 191 -16.37 2.53 -0.37
CA PHE A 191 -15.67 2.67 0.91
C PHE A 191 -16.64 2.86 2.07
N GLU A 192 -17.62 3.75 1.93
CA GLU A 192 -18.60 4.05 2.99
C GLU A 192 -19.53 2.85 3.24
N GLU A 193 -19.88 2.14 2.18
CA GLU A 193 -20.65 0.89 2.27
C GLU A 193 -19.85 -0.20 3.00
N ALA A 194 -18.56 -0.35 2.69
CA ALA A 194 -17.68 -1.31 3.34
C ALA A 194 -17.46 -1.01 4.83
N VAL A 195 -17.33 0.26 5.20
CA VAL A 195 -17.27 0.68 6.60
C VAL A 195 -18.61 0.41 7.30
N LYS A 196 -19.73 0.77 6.70
CA LYS A 196 -21.06 0.56 7.26
C LYS A 196 -21.41 -0.91 7.44
N SER A 197 -20.93 -1.78 6.57
CA SER A 197 -21.12 -3.23 6.66
C SER A 197 -20.18 -3.91 7.67
N GLY A 198 -19.21 -3.19 8.24
CA GLY A 198 -18.21 -3.75 9.15
C GLY A 198 -17.08 -4.51 8.45
N LEU A 199 -17.00 -4.48 7.12
CA LEU A 199 -15.88 -5.09 6.39
C LEU A 199 -14.62 -4.25 6.45
N ILE A 200 -14.72 -2.94 6.66
CA ILE A 200 -13.59 -2.06 6.95
C ILE A 200 -13.75 -1.47 8.34
N GLU A 201 -12.82 -1.79 9.23
CA GLU A 201 -12.69 -1.21 10.56
C GLU A 201 -11.49 -0.25 10.58
N THR A 202 -11.65 0.89 11.26
CA THR A 202 -10.57 1.87 11.40
C THR A 202 -9.72 1.59 12.64
N MET A 203 -8.40 1.59 12.48
CA MET A 203 -7.41 1.55 13.58
C MET A 203 -6.83 2.95 13.82
N GLY A 204 -6.56 3.28 15.08
CA GLY A 204 -5.99 4.57 15.48
C GLY A 204 -5.33 4.50 16.86
N ASP A 205 -5.64 5.47 17.73
CA ASP A 205 -5.00 5.69 19.03
C ASP A 205 -4.88 4.45 19.93
N GLU A 206 -5.82 3.52 19.87
CA GLU A 206 -5.74 2.29 20.67
C GLU A 206 -4.57 1.42 20.20
N THR A 207 -4.41 1.26 18.89
CA THR A 207 -3.29 0.52 18.29
C THR A 207 -1.97 1.22 18.61
N ASP A 208 -1.92 2.55 18.50
CA ASP A 208 -0.74 3.35 18.84
C ASP A 208 -0.32 3.13 20.29
N ARG A 209 -1.25 3.16 21.23
CA ARG A 209 -0.96 2.90 22.65
C ARG A 209 -0.40 1.51 22.89
N LYS A 210 -0.99 0.49 22.28
CA LYS A 210 -0.51 -0.89 22.39
C LYS A 210 0.89 -1.05 21.79
N PHE A 211 1.11 -0.47 20.60
CA PHE A 211 2.42 -0.48 19.96
C PHE A 211 3.48 0.22 20.81
N MET A 212 3.18 1.43 21.30
CA MET A 212 4.10 2.19 22.14
C MET A 212 4.37 1.49 23.48
N ALA A 213 3.39 0.83 24.08
CA ALA A 213 3.60 0.02 25.29
C ALA A 213 4.58 -1.14 25.00
N ASN A 214 4.40 -1.83 23.87
CA ASN A 214 5.29 -2.91 23.44
C ASN A 214 6.72 -2.41 23.23
N VAL A 215 6.90 -1.32 22.48
CA VAL A 215 8.23 -0.71 22.23
C VAL A 215 8.87 -0.25 23.53
N THR A 216 8.11 0.42 24.41
CA THR A 216 8.62 0.92 25.68
C THR A 216 9.03 -0.21 26.64
N ALA A 217 8.38 -1.37 26.56
CA ALA A 217 8.75 -2.54 27.34
C ALA A 217 10.14 -3.08 26.99
N MET A 218 10.65 -2.77 25.78
CA MET A 218 11.98 -3.19 25.32
C MET A 218 13.13 -2.30 25.83
N ILE A 219 12.83 -1.22 26.56
CA ILE A 219 13.87 -0.36 27.14
C ILE A 219 14.58 -1.12 28.28
N ASN A 220 15.85 -1.42 28.06
CA ASN A 220 16.65 -2.25 28.99
C ASN A 220 17.03 -1.48 30.28
N ASP A 221 17.27 -0.18 30.21
CA ASP A 221 17.74 0.62 31.35
C ASP A 221 17.06 1.99 31.40
N ARG A 222 15.92 2.02 32.04
CA ARG A 222 15.13 3.25 32.25
C ARG A 222 15.79 4.21 33.25
N GLU A 223 16.56 3.70 34.20
CA GLU A 223 17.22 4.53 35.21
C GLU A 223 18.35 5.35 34.59
N THR A 224 19.14 4.75 33.72
CA THR A 224 20.19 5.49 32.98
C THR A 224 19.58 6.54 32.06
N VAL A 225 18.48 6.22 31.36
CA VAL A 225 17.76 7.21 30.53
C VAL A 225 17.29 8.38 31.39
N ALA A 226 16.69 8.13 32.54
CA ALA A 226 16.22 9.17 33.45
C ALA A 226 17.35 10.06 33.97
N LYS A 227 18.53 9.49 34.29
CA LYS A 227 19.72 10.25 34.81
C LYS A 227 20.25 11.23 33.79
N VAL A 228 20.12 11.00 32.51
CA VAL A 228 20.69 11.85 31.46
C VAL A 228 19.64 12.71 30.74
N ALA A 229 18.34 12.49 30.99
CA ALA A 229 17.24 13.12 30.26
C ALA A 229 17.33 14.65 30.22
N ASP A 230 17.70 15.29 31.36
CA ASP A 230 17.77 16.75 31.47
C ASP A 230 18.99 17.37 30.77
N THR A 231 20.02 16.59 30.53
CA THR A 231 21.28 17.07 29.96
C THR A 231 21.54 16.60 28.56
N PHE A 232 20.87 15.53 28.13
CA PHE A 232 21.01 14.94 26.81
C PHE A 232 20.32 15.78 25.75
N LYS A 233 21.10 16.25 24.79
CA LYS A 233 20.58 17.03 23.64
C LYS A 233 20.36 16.11 22.46
N LEU A 234 19.10 15.96 22.06
CA LEU A 234 18.68 15.17 20.91
C LEU A 234 18.15 16.08 19.80
N VAL A 235 18.73 15.98 18.62
CA VAL A 235 18.13 16.51 17.40
C VAL A 235 17.48 15.34 16.65
N TYR A 236 16.17 15.35 16.59
CA TYR A 236 15.41 14.34 15.85
C TYR A 236 14.93 14.92 14.52
N THR A 237 15.18 14.21 13.44
CA THR A 237 14.64 14.52 12.13
C THR A 237 14.15 13.23 11.46
N PRO A 238 12.93 13.21 10.88
CA PRO A 238 12.43 12.08 10.08
C PRO A 238 13.06 12.05 8.69
N ASP A 239 14.21 12.71 8.51
CA ASP A 239 14.87 12.91 7.23
C ASP A 239 15.23 11.59 6.53
N ARG A 240 15.13 11.57 5.20
CA ARG A 240 15.56 10.53 4.25
C ARG A 240 14.86 9.16 4.33
N LYS A 241 14.17 8.84 5.41
CA LYS A 241 13.38 7.61 5.55
C LYS A 241 11.89 7.90 5.67
N SER A 242 11.54 9.14 5.79
CA SER A 242 10.17 9.61 5.84
C SER A 242 9.93 10.53 4.67
N THR A 243 8.83 10.34 3.99
CA THR A 243 8.39 11.21 2.91
C THR A 243 8.02 12.61 3.37
N ARG A 244 7.99 12.86 4.67
CA ARG A 244 7.83 14.21 5.23
C ARG A 244 8.85 15.21 4.70
N LEU A 245 10.04 14.75 4.37
CA LEU A 245 11.03 15.59 3.73
C LEU A 245 10.73 15.98 2.32
N ASN A 246 9.90 15.21 1.69
CA ASN A 246 9.42 15.52 0.37
C ASN A 246 8.19 16.42 0.44
N SER A 247 7.69 16.74 1.62
CA SER A 247 6.59 17.64 1.82
C SER A 247 7.11 19.03 2.22
N SER A 248 6.49 20.08 1.69
CA SER A 248 6.79 21.50 1.94
C SER A 248 6.62 21.94 3.42
N HIS A 249 6.39 21.03 4.34
CA HIS A 249 6.19 21.33 5.75
C HIS A 249 7.45 21.78 6.49
N LEU A 250 8.63 21.46 5.95
CA LEU A 250 9.91 21.91 6.55
C LEU A 250 10.21 23.38 6.28
N SER A 251 9.48 24.04 5.42
CA SER A 251 9.63 25.46 5.15
C SER A 251 8.82 26.38 6.09
N ARG A 252 8.19 25.83 7.13
CA ARG A 252 7.30 26.58 8.04
C ARG A 252 7.73 26.57 9.51
N SER A 253 8.93 26.16 9.80
CA SER A 253 9.49 26.34 11.13
C SER A 253 10.39 27.55 11.22
#